data_d65b7c1ae340310ee8d08acc0c8effa2
#
_entry.id   d65b7c1ae340310ee8d08acc0c8effa2
#
_cell.length_a   1.000
_cell.length_b   1.000
_cell.length_c   1.000
_cell.angle_alpha   90.00
_cell.angle_beta   90.00
_cell.angle_gamma   90.00
#
_symmetry.space_group_name_H-M   'P 1'
#
loop_
_entity.id
_entity.type
_entity.pdbx_description
1 polymer ?
#
loop_
_entity_poly.entity_id
_entity_poly.type
_entity_poly.pdbx_seq_one_letter_code
_entity_poly.pdbx_strand_id
1 'polypeptide(L)'
;MTGKRAENLLEIRAYIKGRSLLGLKGADIYREVCDIYGEGQMSFSTVCRWVAKFKSGLQQLKDAGRPGRPATTTTKRNIQKISDFLKKDSRYTVKDLARFTNMSLSQVHNILKKHLKLKKINARWIPHLLTDEQKRTRVAVAKKLLRMYPEFSKKVFDSLVTCDETWVYFYEPKRKCSNRVWATRNARRPNIAKRTRTVKKIMYVIFFNSKGPVLQIPVPKGKTVTANFYRNVVLRKLKQVYQIRRPKTGLKHLRLLHDNAPAHKARIVTEFLESEKVKVLPHPPYSPDLAPCDFFLFPKLKYHLSGRKYKSRSSLGSAVYQYLMGLSVEEYENCFKTWINRLKRCVHVGGEYFEGQAKRN
;
A
#
# COMPACT_ATOMS: atom_id res chain seq x y z
N MET A 1 -18.63 -36.17 19.75
CA MET A 1 -19.20 -37.54 19.71
C MET A 1 -18.91 -38.33 18.42
N THR A 2 -18.36 -37.76 17.39
CA THR A 2 -18.09 -38.41 16.07
C THR A 2 -16.80 -39.23 16.01
N GLY A 3 -15.80 -38.96 16.82
CA GLY A 3 -14.50 -39.66 16.81
C GLY A 3 -14.56 -41.09 17.35
N LYS A 4 -15.10 -41.26 18.56
CA LYS A 4 -15.18 -42.58 19.22
C LYS A 4 -15.97 -43.62 18.41
N ARG A 5 -17.05 -43.21 17.74
CA ARG A 5 -17.86 -44.14 16.91
C ARG A 5 -17.11 -44.57 15.65
N ALA A 6 -16.29 -43.70 15.09
CA ALA A 6 -15.48 -44.03 13.91
C ALA A 6 -14.31 -44.96 14.24
N GLU A 7 -13.70 -44.79 15.43
CA GLU A 7 -12.61 -45.66 15.92
C GLU A 7 -13.18 -47.08 16.20
N ASN A 8 -14.30 -47.18 16.90
CA ASN A 8 -14.94 -48.46 17.16
C ASN A 8 -15.32 -49.23 15.87
N LEU A 9 -15.79 -48.51 14.83
CA LEU A 9 -16.06 -49.14 13.54
C LEU A 9 -14.83 -49.67 12.84
N LEU A 10 -13.67 -49.04 13.02
CA LEU A 10 -12.41 -49.51 12.45
C LEU A 10 -11.91 -50.76 13.18
N GLU A 11 -12.06 -50.82 14.51
CA GLU A 11 -11.72 -51.98 15.31
C GLU A 11 -12.55 -53.20 14.91
N ILE A 12 -13.91 -53.02 14.81
CA ILE A 12 -14.81 -54.08 14.37
C ILE A 12 -14.41 -54.56 12.95
N ARG A 13 -14.08 -53.67 12.05
CA ARG A 13 -13.62 -54.06 10.67
C ARG A 13 -12.28 -54.78 10.68
N ALA A 14 -11.36 -54.41 11.59
CA ALA A 14 -10.10 -55.11 11.77
C ALA A 14 -10.30 -56.52 12.27
N TYR A 15 -11.23 -56.68 13.25
CA TYR A 15 -11.64 -58.00 13.73
C TYR A 15 -12.27 -58.85 12.63
N ILE A 16 -13.27 -58.33 11.87
CA ILE A 16 -13.88 -59.00 10.73
C ILE A 16 -12.81 -59.43 9.70
N LYS A 17 -11.83 -58.61 9.44
CA LYS A 17 -10.73 -58.91 8.51
C LYS A 17 -9.93 -60.10 8.99
N GLY A 18 -9.49 -60.10 10.25
CA GLY A 18 -8.70 -61.18 10.84
C GLY A 18 -9.47 -62.53 10.76
N ARG A 19 -10.74 -62.53 11.18
CA ARG A 19 -11.58 -63.73 11.20
C ARG A 19 -11.90 -64.22 9.78
N SER A 20 -12.11 -63.27 8.80
CA SER A 20 -12.32 -63.60 7.40
C SER A 20 -11.12 -64.29 6.75
N LEU A 21 -9.89 -63.87 7.11
CA LEU A 21 -8.64 -64.46 6.63
C LEU A 21 -8.42 -65.88 7.20
N LEU A 22 -8.95 -66.15 8.38
CA LEU A 22 -8.97 -67.51 8.97
C LEU A 22 -10.03 -68.40 8.37
N GLY A 23 -10.82 -67.94 7.38
CA GLY A 23 -11.79 -68.74 6.64
C GLY A 23 -13.19 -68.81 7.26
N LEU A 24 -13.49 -68.13 8.34
CA LEU A 24 -14.80 -68.19 9.01
C LEU A 24 -15.92 -67.69 8.10
N LYS A 25 -17.10 -68.21 8.30
CA LYS A 25 -18.32 -67.77 7.59
C LYS A 25 -18.84 -66.44 8.19
N GLY A 26 -19.46 -65.61 7.34
CA GLY A 26 -19.97 -64.30 7.74
C GLY A 26 -21.00 -64.36 8.89
N ALA A 27 -21.76 -65.46 9.00
CA ALA A 27 -22.72 -65.64 10.12
C ALA A 27 -22.03 -65.84 11.48
N ASP A 28 -20.94 -66.58 11.49
CA ASP A 28 -20.18 -66.84 12.70
C ASP A 28 -19.45 -65.61 13.18
N ILE A 29 -18.82 -64.88 12.23
CA ILE A 29 -18.17 -63.59 12.49
C ILE A 29 -19.19 -62.58 13.02
N TYR A 30 -20.43 -62.57 12.52
CA TYR A 30 -21.46 -61.66 13.01
C TYR A 30 -21.85 -61.96 14.47
N ARG A 31 -21.99 -63.24 14.83
CA ARG A 31 -22.24 -63.63 16.25
C ARG A 31 -21.09 -63.13 17.16
N GLU A 32 -19.88 -63.44 16.80
CA GLU A 32 -18.70 -63.01 17.54
C GLU A 32 -18.64 -61.46 17.69
N VAL A 33 -18.98 -60.70 16.63
CA VAL A 33 -19.03 -59.21 16.68
C VAL A 33 -20.15 -58.77 17.64
N CYS A 34 -21.28 -59.40 17.68
CA CYS A 34 -22.34 -59.07 18.64
C CYS A 34 -21.94 -59.41 20.10
N ASP A 35 -21.28 -60.55 20.31
CA ASP A 35 -20.80 -60.96 21.62
C ASP A 35 -19.71 -60.03 22.19
N ILE A 36 -18.78 -59.57 21.35
CA ILE A 36 -17.63 -58.77 21.77
C ILE A 36 -17.98 -57.29 21.88
N TYR A 37 -18.66 -56.75 20.85
CA TYR A 37 -18.88 -55.29 20.69
C TYR A 37 -20.33 -54.87 21.04
N GLY A 38 -21.22 -55.80 21.28
CA GLY A 38 -22.64 -55.57 21.56
C GLY A 38 -23.53 -55.54 20.31
N GLU A 39 -24.79 -55.90 20.54
CA GLU A 39 -25.79 -55.90 19.45
C GLU A 39 -25.99 -54.49 18.84
N GLY A 40 -26.25 -54.42 17.56
CA GLY A 40 -26.58 -53.18 16.85
C GLY A 40 -25.39 -52.32 16.43
N GLN A 41 -24.14 -52.66 16.78
CA GLN A 41 -22.94 -51.93 16.35
C GLN A 41 -22.71 -52.03 14.85
N MET A 42 -22.98 -53.19 14.25
CA MET A 42 -22.91 -53.42 12.80
C MET A 42 -23.99 -54.43 12.37
N SER A 43 -24.70 -54.15 11.26
CA SER A 43 -25.71 -55.06 10.75
C SER A 43 -25.08 -56.29 10.11
N PHE A 44 -25.81 -57.45 10.15
CA PHE A 44 -25.39 -58.69 9.53
C PHE A 44 -24.96 -58.51 8.06
N SER A 45 -25.78 -57.80 7.27
CA SER A 45 -25.50 -57.52 5.88
C SER A 45 -24.19 -56.71 5.66
N THR A 46 -23.85 -55.82 6.63
CA THR A 46 -22.61 -55.05 6.56
C THR A 46 -21.40 -55.92 6.90
N VAL A 47 -21.51 -56.83 7.89
CA VAL A 47 -20.46 -57.81 8.21
C VAL A 47 -20.18 -58.69 6.98
N CYS A 48 -21.22 -59.28 6.42
CA CYS A 48 -21.07 -60.13 5.19
C CYS A 48 -20.45 -59.38 4.02
N ARG A 49 -20.81 -58.10 3.84
CA ARG A 49 -20.22 -57.26 2.79
C ARG A 49 -18.72 -57.01 3.02
N TRP A 50 -18.31 -56.81 4.26
CA TRP A 50 -16.90 -56.63 4.60
C TRP A 50 -16.13 -57.94 4.46
N VAL A 51 -16.71 -59.09 4.86
CA VAL A 51 -16.11 -60.41 4.66
C VAL A 51 -15.88 -60.68 3.16
N ALA A 52 -16.86 -60.39 2.31
CA ALA A 52 -16.71 -60.51 0.85
C ALA A 52 -15.60 -59.63 0.30
N LYS A 53 -15.53 -58.36 0.74
CA LYS A 53 -14.46 -57.41 0.37
C LYS A 53 -13.06 -57.88 0.79
N PHE A 54 -12.94 -58.42 2.01
CA PHE A 54 -11.64 -58.93 2.50
C PHE A 54 -11.23 -60.22 1.75
N LYS A 55 -12.17 -61.10 1.47
CA LYS A 55 -11.92 -62.28 0.60
C LYS A 55 -11.53 -61.92 -0.81
N SER A 56 -12.02 -60.79 -1.35
CA SER A 56 -11.58 -60.28 -2.66
C SER A 56 -10.26 -59.53 -2.63
N GLY A 57 -9.52 -59.50 -1.48
CA GLY A 57 -8.19 -58.91 -1.38
C GLY A 57 -8.14 -57.47 -0.88
N LEU A 58 -9.29 -56.86 -0.46
CA LEU A 58 -9.25 -55.50 0.08
C LEU A 58 -8.45 -55.45 1.39
N GLN A 59 -7.43 -54.57 1.46
CA GLN A 59 -6.61 -54.41 2.68
C GLN A 59 -7.07 -53.28 3.56
N GLN A 60 -7.79 -52.29 3.01
CA GLN A 60 -8.18 -51.07 3.73
C GLN A 60 -9.43 -51.31 4.61
N LEU A 61 -9.38 -50.75 5.81
CA LEU A 61 -10.49 -50.77 6.76
C LEU A 61 -11.45 -49.59 6.62
N LYS A 62 -10.99 -48.51 5.96
CA LYS A 62 -11.79 -47.32 5.72
C LYS A 62 -12.68 -47.48 4.52
N ASP A 63 -13.87 -46.85 4.58
CA ASP A 63 -14.72 -46.78 3.39
C ASP A 63 -14.04 -46.02 2.27
N ALA A 64 -14.23 -46.50 1.02
CA ALA A 64 -13.82 -45.76 -0.16
C ALA A 64 -14.54 -44.40 -0.19
N GLY A 65 -13.82 -43.37 -0.64
CA GLY A 65 -14.42 -42.04 -0.81
C GLY A 65 -15.61 -42.12 -1.77
N ARG A 66 -16.74 -41.61 -1.38
CA ARG A 66 -17.93 -41.55 -2.26
C ARG A 66 -17.82 -40.36 -3.18
N PRO A 67 -18.05 -40.50 -4.49
CA PRO A 67 -18.17 -39.34 -5.35
C PRO A 67 -19.37 -38.51 -4.87
N GLY A 68 -19.10 -37.27 -4.45
CA GLY A 68 -20.13 -36.33 -4.03
C GLY A 68 -21.05 -35.94 -5.19
N ARG A 69 -22.01 -35.05 -4.94
CA ARG A 69 -22.89 -34.52 -5.99
C ARG A 69 -22.07 -33.94 -7.15
N PRO A 70 -22.33 -34.29 -8.41
CA PRO A 70 -21.63 -33.71 -9.55
C PRO A 70 -21.70 -32.19 -9.57
N ALA A 71 -20.59 -31.54 -9.87
CA ALA A 71 -20.52 -30.07 -9.92
C ALA A 71 -21.17 -29.58 -11.23
N THR A 72 -22.50 -29.42 -11.24
CA THR A 72 -23.26 -29.01 -12.43
C THR A 72 -23.08 -27.55 -12.82
N THR A 73 -22.63 -26.70 -11.92
CA THR A 73 -22.56 -25.24 -12.12
C THR A 73 -21.16 -24.72 -12.46
N THR A 74 -20.11 -25.49 -12.14
CA THR A 74 -18.72 -25.12 -12.41
C THR A 74 -18.25 -25.79 -13.72
N THR A 75 -18.96 -25.53 -14.80
CA THR A 75 -18.62 -26.06 -16.13
C THR A 75 -17.56 -25.21 -16.81
N LYS A 76 -16.79 -25.79 -17.73
CA LYS A 76 -15.82 -25.07 -18.58
C LYS A 76 -16.46 -23.83 -19.24
N ARG A 77 -17.72 -23.98 -19.74
CA ARG A 77 -18.50 -22.91 -20.36
C ARG A 77 -18.73 -21.72 -19.38
N ASN A 78 -19.10 -21.99 -18.15
CA ASN A 78 -19.34 -20.95 -17.15
C ASN A 78 -18.05 -20.25 -16.71
N ILE A 79 -16.95 -20.98 -16.59
CA ILE A 79 -15.63 -20.42 -16.32
C ILE A 79 -15.21 -19.47 -17.44
N GLN A 80 -15.36 -19.91 -18.71
CA GLN A 80 -15.05 -19.09 -19.87
C GLN A 80 -15.91 -17.84 -19.94
N LYS A 81 -17.22 -17.95 -19.71
CA LYS A 81 -18.16 -16.83 -19.70
C LYS A 81 -17.74 -15.75 -18.70
N ILE A 82 -17.35 -16.12 -17.47
CA ILE A 82 -16.83 -15.17 -16.46
C ILE A 82 -15.51 -14.55 -16.91
N SER A 83 -14.60 -15.35 -17.47
CA SER A 83 -13.32 -14.86 -18.00
C SER A 83 -13.54 -13.80 -19.08
N ASP A 84 -14.48 -14.00 -20.00
CA ASP A 84 -14.77 -13.06 -21.09
C ASP A 84 -15.40 -11.75 -20.59
N PHE A 85 -16.25 -11.79 -19.56
CA PHE A 85 -16.70 -10.58 -18.90
C PHE A 85 -15.54 -9.81 -18.27
N LEU A 86 -14.62 -10.49 -17.59
CA LEU A 86 -13.47 -9.84 -16.96
C LEU A 86 -12.46 -9.27 -17.97
N LYS A 87 -12.35 -9.84 -19.18
CA LYS A 87 -11.57 -9.25 -20.28
C LYS A 87 -12.17 -7.93 -20.76
N LYS A 88 -13.52 -7.80 -20.77
CA LYS A 88 -14.20 -6.55 -21.13
C LYS A 88 -14.01 -5.48 -20.07
N ASP A 89 -14.23 -5.81 -18.80
CA ASP A 89 -13.96 -4.92 -17.66
C ASP A 89 -13.59 -5.73 -16.40
N SER A 90 -12.33 -5.64 -16.00
CA SER A 90 -11.81 -6.30 -14.81
C SER A 90 -12.33 -5.74 -13.47
N ARG A 91 -13.09 -4.63 -13.51
CA ARG A 91 -13.64 -3.96 -12.31
C ARG A 91 -14.96 -4.55 -11.84
N TYR A 92 -15.62 -5.37 -12.63
CA TYR A 92 -16.89 -6.00 -12.24
C TYR A 92 -16.82 -6.63 -10.86
N THR A 93 -17.89 -6.44 -10.09
CA THR A 93 -18.04 -7.07 -8.78
C THR A 93 -18.55 -8.50 -8.94
N VAL A 94 -18.43 -9.31 -7.87
CA VAL A 94 -19.04 -10.65 -7.84
C VAL A 94 -20.56 -10.56 -8.06
N LYS A 95 -21.21 -9.49 -7.57
CA LYS A 95 -22.66 -9.26 -7.78
C LYS A 95 -22.99 -8.98 -9.24
N ASP A 96 -22.20 -8.18 -9.93
CA ASP A 96 -22.39 -7.88 -11.35
C ASP A 96 -22.24 -9.14 -12.20
N LEU A 97 -21.16 -9.89 -11.97
CA LEU A 97 -20.92 -11.14 -12.66
C LEU A 97 -22.02 -12.18 -12.40
N ALA A 98 -22.51 -12.28 -11.16
CA ALA A 98 -23.61 -13.17 -10.81
C ALA A 98 -24.88 -12.81 -11.60
N ARG A 99 -25.21 -11.51 -11.66
CA ARG A 99 -26.37 -10.99 -12.43
C ARG A 99 -26.22 -11.27 -13.94
N PHE A 100 -25.05 -10.99 -14.52
CA PHE A 100 -24.82 -11.19 -15.96
C PHE A 100 -24.80 -12.66 -16.40
N THR A 101 -24.42 -13.55 -15.48
CA THR A 101 -24.29 -14.98 -15.78
C THR A 101 -25.47 -15.83 -15.28
N ASN A 102 -26.40 -15.22 -14.52
CA ASN A 102 -27.49 -15.88 -13.80
C ASN A 102 -27.00 -17.02 -12.89
N MET A 103 -25.88 -16.76 -12.18
CA MET A 103 -25.30 -17.69 -11.21
C MET A 103 -25.36 -17.13 -9.79
N SER A 104 -25.28 -17.99 -8.79
CA SER A 104 -25.21 -17.53 -7.40
C SER A 104 -23.87 -16.84 -7.10
N LEU A 105 -23.86 -15.96 -6.08
CA LEU A 105 -22.65 -15.26 -5.64
C LEU A 105 -21.54 -16.23 -5.24
N SER A 106 -21.90 -17.33 -4.56
CA SER A 106 -20.95 -18.36 -4.12
C SER A 106 -20.32 -19.12 -5.28
N GLN A 107 -21.09 -19.41 -6.32
CA GLN A 107 -20.59 -20.05 -7.55
C GLN A 107 -19.59 -19.16 -8.29
N VAL A 108 -19.95 -17.89 -8.50
CA VAL A 108 -19.06 -16.92 -9.14
C VAL A 108 -17.79 -16.73 -8.32
N HIS A 109 -17.91 -16.59 -6.99
CA HIS A 109 -16.75 -16.47 -6.11
C HIS A 109 -15.85 -17.71 -6.19
N ASN A 110 -16.43 -18.90 -6.22
CA ASN A 110 -15.68 -20.16 -6.37
C ASN A 110 -14.92 -20.22 -7.72
N ILE A 111 -15.59 -19.86 -8.82
CA ILE A 111 -14.94 -19.79 -10.14
C ILE A 111 -13.77 -18.80 -10.13
N LEU A 112 -13.97 -17.60 -9.61
CA LEU A 112 -12.92 -16.58 -9.53
C LEU A 112 -11.72 -17.04 -8.70
N LYS A 113 -11.97 -17.67 -7.53
CA LYS A 113 -10.93 -18.05 -6.58
C LYS A 113 -10.25 -19.36 -6.89
N LYS A 114 -11.01 -20.42 -7.18
CA LYS A 114 -10.46 -21.78 -7.34
C LYS A 114 -10.06 -22.07 -8.78
N HIS A 115 -10.87 -21.65 -9.76
CA HIS A 115 -10.63 -21.98 -11.17
C HIS A 115 -9.79 -20.93 -11.90
N LEU A 116 -10.15 -19.64 -11.79
CA LEU A 116 -9.40 -18.56 -12.41
C LEU A 116 -8.23 -18.06 -11.54
N LYS A 117 -8.15 -18.48 -10.27
CA LYS A 117 -7.11 -18.10 -9.29
C LYS A 117 -6.91 -16.58 -9.17
N LEU A 118 -7.98 -15.79 -9.37
CA LEU A 118 -7.93 -14.35 -9.34
C LEU A 118 -8.07 -13.80 -7.93
N LYS A 119 -7.41 -12.67 -7.67
CA LYS A 119 -7.54 -11.89 -6.44
C LYS A 119 -7.99 -10.48 -6.79
N LYS A 120 -9.03 -9.97 -6.11
CA LYS A 120 -9.42 -8.55 -6.25
C LYS A 120 -8.35 -7.69 -5.61
N ILE A 121 -7.74 -6.80 -6.38
CA ILE A 121 -6.73 -5.85 -5.93
C ILE A 121 -7.22 -4.43 -6.10
N ASN A 122 -6.86 -3.55 -5.18
CA ASN A 122 -7.19 -2.14 -5.29
C ASN A 122 -6.24 -1.45 -6.27
N ALA A 123 -6.79 -0.59 -7.12
CA ALA A 123 -5.98 0.30 -7.94
C ALA A 123 -5.17 1.24 -7.03
N ARG A 124 -3.97 1.55 -7.47
CA ARG A 124 -3.09 2.50 -6.79
C ARG A 124 -3.34 3.90 -7.36
N TRP A 125 -3.52 4.88 -6.48
CA TRP A 125 -3.49 6.28 -6.87
C TRP A 125 -2.04 6.68 -7.20
N ILE A 126 -1.86 7.24 -8.38
CA ILE A 126 -0.58 7.79 -8.84
C ILE A 126 -0.78 9.27 -9.21
N PRO A 127 0.27 10.11 -9.08
CA PRO A 127 0.16 11.54 -9.37
C PRO A 127 -0.25 11.83 -10.82
N HIS A 128 0.27 11.06 -11.77
CA HIS A 128 0.03 11.23 -13.19
C HIS A 128 0.25 9.91 -13.96
N LEU A 129 -0.46 9.71 -15.08
CA LEU A 129 -0.18 8.61 -16.00
C LEU A 129 1.02 9.01 -16.87
N LEU A 130 2.19 8.46 -16.55
CA LEU A 130 3.44 8.79 -17.21
C LEU A 130 3.48 8.22 -18.64
N THR A 131 3.85 9.07 -19.60
CA THR A 131 4.23 8.61 -20.95
C THR A 131 5.60 7.93 -20.91
N ASP A 132 5.92 7.14 -21.95
CA ASP A 132 7.23 6.47 -22.02
C ASP A 132 8.39 7.46 -22.15
N GLU A 133 8.16 8.61 -22.75
CA GLU A 133 9.13 9.71 -22.80
C GLU A 133 9.38 10.29 -21.40
N GLN A 134 8.33 10.53 -20.63
CA GLN A 134 8.44 11.00 -19.24
C GLN A 134 9.17 9.99 -18.36
N LYS A 135 8.91 8.68 -18.52
CA LYS A 135 9.65 7.62 -17.81
C LYS A 135 11.15 7.65 -18.18
N ARG A 136 11.47 7.75 -19.47
CA ARG A 136 12.87 7.90 -19.93
C ARG A 136 13.54 9.13 -19.33
N THR A 137 12.84 10.28 -19.32
CA THR A 137 13.33 11.52 -18.70
C THR A 137 13.57 11.33 -17.20
N ARG A 138 12.67 10.68 -16.47
CA ARG A 138 12.85 10.38 -15.04
C ARG A 138 14.11 9.55 -14.81
N VAL A 139 14.34 8.50 -15.60
CA VAL A 139 15.56 7.66 -15.52
C VAL A 139 16.82 8.47 -15.83
N ALA A 140 16.79 9.28 -16.89
CA ALA A 140 17.95 10.09 -17.28
C ALA A 140 18.34 11.10 -16.19
N VAL A 141 17.35 11.82 -15.64
CA VAL A 141 17.57 12.77 -14.54
C VAL A 141 18.04 12.05 -13.28
N ALA A 142 17.44 10.92 -12.92
CA ALA A 142 17.85 10.14 -11.74
C ALA A 142 19.30 9.66 -11.89
N LYS A 143 19.71 9.13 -13.05
CA LYS A 143 21.11 8.75 -13.33
C LYS A 143 22.07 9.95 -13.24
N LYS A 144 21.69 11.12 -13.77
CA LYS A 144 22.47 12.35 -13.67
C LYS A 144 22.69 12.77 -12.22
N LEU A 145 21.62 12.74 -11.41
CA LEU A 145 21.70 13.07 -9.98
C LEU A 145 22.55 12.05 -9.21
N LEU A 146 22.44 10.75 -9.52
CA LEU A 146 23.24 9.69 -8.86
C LEU A 146 24.73 9.81 -9.18
N ARG A 147 25.13 10.28 -10.37
CA ARG A 147 26.53 10.59 -10.67
C ARG A 147 27.07 11.75 -9.83
N MET A 148 26.20 12.73 -9.49
CA MET A 148 26.57 13.87 -8.64
C MET A 148 26.53 13.51 -7.15
N TYR A 149 25.68 12.57 -6.77
CA TYR A 149 25.41 12.14 -5.39
C TYR A 149 25.31 10.62 -5.32
N PRO A 150 26.42 9.88 -5.46
CA PRO A 150 26.39 8.41 -5.44
C PRO A 150 25.98 7.87 -4.07
N GLU A 151 26.31 8.62 -3.02
CA GLU A 151 26.00 8.31 -1.62
C GLU A 151 25.74 9.59 -0.81
N PHE A 152 25.22 9.40 0.41
CA PHE A 152 25.02 10.53 1.33
C PHE A 152 26.36 10.97 1.94
N SER A 153 26.68 12.25 1.78
CA SER A 153 27.82 12.91 2.43
C SER A 153 27.36 14.21 3.10
N LYS A 154 27.55 14.33 4.41
CA LYS A 154 27.17 15.54 5.17
C LYS A 154 27.73 16.81 4.53
N LYS A 155 29.01 16.84 4.22
CA LYS A 155 29.71 17.99 3.63
C LYS A 155 29.10 18.43 2.28
N VAL A 156 28.73 17.48 1.45
CA VAL A 156 28.15 17.74 0.11
C VAL A 156 26.69 18.19 0.22
N PHE A 157 25.91 17.54 1.10
CA PHE A 157 24.49 17.82 1.27
C PHE A 157 24.21 19.09 2.07
N ASP A 158 25.17 19.64 2.80
CA ASP A 158 25.05 20.96 3.44
C ASP A 158 24.80 22.12 2.46
N SER A 159 25.24 21.95 1.20
CA SER A 159 25.00 22.92 0.13
C SER A 159 23.73 22.64 -0.68
N LEU A 160 23.10 21.48 -0.48
CA LEU A 160 21.88 21.10 -1.17
C LEU A 160 20.66 21.56 -0.36
N VAL A 161 19.87 22.42 -0.97
CA VAL A 161 18.61 22.90 -0.41
C VAL A 161 17.48 22.51 -1.33
N THR A 162 16.42 21.94 -0.76
CA THR A 162 15.19 21.66 -1.49
C THR A 162 14.08 22.58 -1.06
N CYS A 163 13.21 22.94 -1.99
CA CYS A 163 12.01 23.72 -1.67
C CYS A 163 10.82 23.27 -2.50
N ASP A 164 9.65 23.57 -1.97
CA ASP A 164 8.37 23.38 -2.65
C ASP A 164 7.25 24.10 -1.90
N GLU A 165 6.07 24.22 -2.52
CA GLU A 165 4.88 24.85 -1.98
C GLU A 165 3.91 23.81 -1.42
N THR A 166 3.30 24.15 -0.28
CA THR A 166 2.26 23.30 0.29
C THR A 166 1.11 24.10 0.90
N TRP A 167 -0.12 23.60 0.70
CA TRP A 167 -1.27 24.12 1.40
C TRP A 167 -1.38 23.49 2.79
N VAL A 168 -1.50 24.34 3.81
CA VAL A 168 -1.77 23.95 5.20
C VAL A 168 -3.15 24.51 5.58
N TYR A 169 -4.00 23.63 6.10
CA TYR A 169 -5.38 23.96 6.43
C TYR A 169 -5.53 24.34 7.90
N PHE A 170 -6.46 25.25 8.20
CA PHE A 170 -6.81 25.59 9.59
C PHE A 170 -7.46 24.42 10.35
N TYR A 171 -8.02 23.48 9.60
CA TYR A 171 -8.48 22.20 10.10
C TYR A 171 -8.36 21.14 9.02
N GLU A 172 -7.70 20.06 9.33
CA GLU A 172 -7.61 18.83 8.54
C GLU A 172 -8.08 17.67 9.42
N PRO A 173 -9.13 16.93 9.07
CA PRO A 173 -9.54 15.76 9.85
C PRO A 173 -8.47 14.68 9.78
N LYS A 174 -8.25 13.95 10.87
CA LYS A 174 -7.41 12.76 10.86
C LYS A 174 -7.96 11.72 9.88
N ARG A 175 -7.11 10.85 9.40
CA ARG A 175 -7.52 9.70 8.57
C ARG A 175 -8.50 8.82 9.36
N LYS A 176 -9.46 8.20 8.68
CA LYS A 176 -10.51 7.36 9.31
C LYS A 176 -9.93 6.29 10.26
N CYS A 177 -8.81 5.67 9.88
CA CYS A 177 -8.11 4.69 10.73
C CYS A 177 -7.53 5.29 12.02
N SER A 178 -7.11 6.56 11.99
CA SER A 178 -6.54 7.28 13.15
C SER A 178 -7.60 7.94 14.04
N ASN A 179 -8.88 7.86 13.66
CA ASN A 179 -10.02 8.37 14.44
C ASN A 179 -10.74 7.29 15.26
N ARG A 180 -10.10 6.16 15.47
CA ARG A 180 -10.62 5.11 16.36
C ARG A 180 -10.45 5.54 17.81
N VAL A 181 -11.47 5.33 18.60
CA VAL A 181 -11.47 5.59 20.06
C VAL A 181 -11.77 4.32 20.81
N TRP A 182 -11.18 4.18 21.98
CA TRP A 182 -11.57 3.15 22.92
C TRP A 182 -12.90 3.55 23.54
N ALA A 183 -13.89 2.68 23.47
CA ALA A 183 -15.23 2.92 24.00
C ALA A 183 -15.84 1.62 24.46
N THR A 184 -16.83 1.69 25.35
CA THR A 184 -17.60 0.53 25.77
C THR A 184 -18.37 -0.08 24.59
N ARG A 185 -18.71 -1.38 24.69
CA ARG A 185 -19.32 -2.14 23.57
C ARG A 185 -20.58 -1.49 23.00
N ASN A 186 -21.35 -0.77 23.82
CA ASN A 186 -22.62 -0.13 23.46
C ASN A 186 -22.50 1.39 23.28
N ALA A 187 -21.31 1.97 23.33
CA ALA A 187 -21.14 3.41 23.17
C ALA A 187 -21.48 3.89 21.75
N ARG A 188 -22.11 5.05 21.66
CA ARG A 188 -22.34 5.71 20.36
C ARG A 188 -21.00 6.07 19.72
N ARG A 189 -20.93 5.88 18.40
CA ARG A 189 -19.74 6.28 17.64
C ARG A 189 -19.56 7.80 17.70
N PRO A 190 -18.36 8.31 18.01
CA PRO A 190 -18.12 9.74 18.03
C PRO A 190 -18.27 10.36 16.62
N ASN A 191 -18.93 11.51 16.58
CA ASN A 191 -19.08 12.28 15.34
C ASN A 191 -17.87 13.17 15.13
N ILE A 192 -17.24 13.08 13.95
CA ILE A 192 -16.14 13.94 13.55
C ILE A 192 -16.58 14.71 12.31
N ALA A 193 -16.45 16.05 12.37
CA ALA A 193 -16.81 16.90 11.26
C ALA A 193 -15.90 16.63 10.06
N LYS A 194 -16.51 16.41 8.89
CA LYS A 194 -15.79 16.43 7.62
C LYS A 194 -15.34 17.87 7.32
N ARG A 195 -14.31 18.00 6.47
CA ARG A 195 -13.89 19.28 5.95
C ARG A 195 -15.07 19.98 5.24
N THR A 196 -15.34 21.24 5.58
CA THR A 196 -16.31 22.06 4.87
C THR A 196 -15.72 22.56 3.55
N ARG A 197 -16.57 22.89 2.55
CA ARG A 197 -16.10 23.37 1.22
C ARG A 197 -15.29 24.67 1.29
N THR A 198 -15.58 25.56 2.25
CA THR A 198 -14.89 26.83 2.51
C THR A 198 -13.81 26.64 3.56
N VAL A 199 -12.77 25.90 3.26
CA VAL A 199 -11.72 25.66 4.24
C VAL A 199 -10.67 26.73 4.14
N LYS A 200 -10.50 27.50 5.24
CA LYS A 200 -9.40 28.43 5.39
C LYS A 200 -8.06 27.67 5.31
N LYS A 201 -7.16 28.15 4.45
CA LYS A 201 -5.85 27.53 4.21
C LYS A 201 -4.80 28.61 3.97
N ILE A 202 -3.55 28.29 4.23
CA ILE A 202 -2.38 29.12 3.92
C ILE A 202 -1.43 28.30 3.08
N MET A 203 -0.91 28.88 2.02
CA MET A 203 0.19 28.31 1.27
C MET A 203 1.50 28.68 1.94
N TYR A 204 2.39 27.72 2.09
CA TYR A 204 3.75 27.91 2.58
C TYR A 204 4.74 27.50 1.51
N VAL A 205 5.76 28.32 1.30
CA VAL A 205 6.98 27.93 0.59
C VAL A 205 8.00 27.53 1.66
N ILE A 206 8.51 26.31 1.63
CA ILE A 206 9.40 25.79 2.66
C ILE A 206 10.70 25.32 2.03
N PHE A 207 11.81 25.80 2.61
CA PHE A 207 13.16 25.38 2.24
C PHE A 207 13.78 24.60 3.40
N PHE A 208 14.42 23.50 3.10
CA PHE A 208 15.21 22.76 4.08
C PHE A 208 16.43 22.07 3.44
N ASN A 209 17.39 21.70 4.26
CA ASN A 209 18.56 20.91 3.89
C ASN A 209 18.79 19.77 4.90
N SER A 210 19.93 19.10 4.84
CA SER A 210 20.28 17.99 5.74
C SER A 210 20.42 18.41 7.22
N LYS A 211 20.58 19.70 7.52
CA LYS A 211 20.68 20.22 8.90
C LYS A 211 19.34 20.67 9.47
N GLY A 212 18.31 20.77 8.64
CA GLY A 212 16.99 21.21 9.07
C GLY A 212 16.36 22.30 8.20
N PRO A 213 15.34 22.99 8.72
CA PRO A 213 14.66 24.04 8.00
C PRO A 213 15.56 25.26 7.78
N VAL A 214 15.52 25.78 6.57
CA VAL A 214 16.27 26.96 6.17
C VAL A 214 15.39 28.19 6.19
N LEU A 215 14.20 28.10 5.61
CA LEU A 215 13.27 29.20 5.45
C LEU A 215 11.85 28.67 5.29
N GLN A 216 10.88 29.34 5.90
CA GLN A 216 9.46 29.14 5.65
C GLN A 216 8.77 30.49 5.39
N ILE A 217 8.01 30.57 4.31
CA ILE A 217 7.31 31.79 3.93
C ILE A 217 5.83 31.50 3.75
N PRO A 218 4.96 32.11 4.57
CA PRO A 218 3.53 32.08 4.31
C PRO A 218 3.19 33.00 3.13
N VAL A 219 2.51 32.48 2.13
CA VAL A 219 2.02 33.27 1.00
C VAL A 219 0.84 34.14 1.48
N PRO A 220 0.80 35.45 1.18
CA PRO A 220 -0.29 36.31 1.55
C PRO A 220 -1.64 35.83 1.00
N LYS A 221 -2.74 36.13 1.70
CA LYS A 221 -4.10 35.76 1.28
C LYS A 221 -4.40 36.36 -0.12
N GLY A 222 -4.95 35.55 -1.01
CA GLY A 222 -5.30 35.97 -2.37
C GLY A 222 -4.13 36.08 -3.33
N LYS A 223 -2.90 35.83 -2.89
CA LYS A 223 -1.72 35.76 -3.76
C LYS A 223 -1.41 34.32 -4.16
N THR A 224 -0.83 34.19 -5.33
CA THR A 224 -0.26 32.93 -5.84
C THR A 224 1.25 33.08 -5.98
N VAL A 225 1.98 31.99 -6.04
CA VAL A 225 3.43 32.01 -6.28
C VAL A 225 3.66 32.25 -7.78
N THR A 226 3.73 33.51 -8.16
CA THR A 226 4.15 33.95 -9.50
C THR A 226 5.67 34.05 -9.56
N ALA A 227 6.24 34.13 -10.76
CA ALA A 227 7.67 34.33 -10.96
C ALA A 227 8.20 35.59 -10.22
N ASN A 228 7.44 36.68 -10.28
CA ASN A 228 7.77 37.93 -9.56
C ASN A 228 7.75 37.73 -8.03
N PHE A 229 6.74 37.04 -7.50
CA PHE A 229 6.68 36.74 -6.06
C PHE A 229 7.83 35.81 -5.65
N TYR A 230 8.09 34.78 -6.44
CA TYR A 230 9.16 33.82 -6.16
C TYR A 230 10.54 34.52 -6.15
N ARG A 231 10.86 35.32 -7.17
CA ARG A 231 12.11 36.08 -7.21
C ARG A 231 12.20 37.12 -6.11
N ASN A 232 11.20 38.02 -6.03
CA ASN A 232 11.31 39.26 -5.24
C ASN A 232 11.04 39.06 -3.75
N VAL A 233 10.26 38.03 -3.36
CA VAL A 233 9.96 37.74 -1.96
C VAL A 233 10.71 36.50 -1.51
N VAL A 234 10.57 35.38 -2.23
CA VAL A 234 11.06 34.09 -1.76
C VAL A 234 12.58 34.00 -1.86
N LEU A 235 13.13 34.20 -3.06
CA LEU A 235 14.57 34.07 -3.28
C LEU A 235 15.38 35.22 -2.63
N ARG A 236 14.82 36.43 -2.57
CA ARG A 236 15.49 37.54 -1.82
C ARG A 236 15.56 37.23 -0.32
N LYS A 237 14.50 36.68 0.28
CA LYS A 237 14.57 36.23 1.68
C LYS A 237 15.56 35.10 1.88
N LEU A 238 15.60 34.14 0.94
CA LEU A 238 16.60 33.07 0.96
C LEU A 238 18.03 33.67 0.94
N LYS A 239 18.27 34.67 0.07
CA LYS A 239 19.54 35.40 0.01
C LYS A 239 19.90 36.03 1.35
N GLN A 240 18.98 36.76 1.98
CA GLN A 240 19.19 37.37 3.29
C GLN A 240 19.57 36.33 4.36
N VAL A 241 18.84 35.21 4.44
CA VAL A 241 19.17 34.12 5.38
C VAL A 241 20.57 33.57 5.14
N TYR A 242 20.98 33.39 3.89
CA TYR A 242 22.32 32.88 3.59
C TYR A 242 23.41 33.93 3.75
N GLN A 243 23.13 35.22 3.57
CA GLN A 243 24.07 36.28 3.91
C GLN A 243 24.39 36.31 5.41
N ILE A 244 23.43 36.05 6.28
CA ILE A 244 23.63 35.90 7.73
C ILE A 244 24.40 34.60 8.05
N ARG A 245 23.97 33.46 7.48
CA ARG A 245 24.59 32.14 7.76
C ARG A 245 25.99 31.99 7.14
N ARG A 246 26.25 32.64 6.01
CA ARG A 246 27.48 32.54 5.21
C ARG A 246 27.88 33.92 4.70
N PRO A 247 28.36 34.84 5.55
CA PRO A 247 28.62 36.24 5.19
C PRO A 247 29.56 36.42 3.99
N LYS A 248 30.55 35.53 3.86
CA LYS A 248 31.57 35.60 2.76
C LYS A 248 31.03 35.06 1.41
N THR A 249 30.09 34.14 1.40
CA THR A 249 29.70 33.41 0.17
C THR A 249 28.23 33.59 -0.19
N GLY A 250 27.37 33.97 0.77
CA GLY A 250 25.93 34.10 0.56
C GLY A 250 25.32 32.85 -0.11
N LEU A 251 24.66 33.04 -1.24
CA LEU A 251 24.07 31.93 -2.03
C LEU A 251 25.07 31.20 -2.95
N LYS A 252 26.28 31.73 -3.13
CA LYS A 252 27.31 31.13 -4.01
C LYS A 252 27.54 29.66 -3.60
N HIS A 253 27.60 28.77 -4.60
CA HIS A 253 27.75 27.32 -4.44
C HIS A 253 26.54 26.61 -3.81
N LEU A 254 25.41 27.30 -3.60
CA LEU A 254 24.16 26.63 -3.22
C LEU A 254 23.69 25.75 -4.39
N ARG A 255 23.16 24.58 -4.06
CA ARG A 255 22.50 23.66 -5.00
C ARG A 255 21.03 23.63 -4.63
N LEU A 256 20.20 24.10 -5.54
CA LEU A 256 18.76 24.21 -5.32
C LEU A 256 18.01 23.10 -6.07
N LEU A 257 17.24 22.33 -5.34
CA LEU A 257 16.32 21.33 -5.88
C LEU A 257 14.88 21.84 -5.68
N HIS A 258 14.25 22.21 -6.77
CA HIS A 258 12.83 22.58 -6.84
C HIS A 258 12.17 21.94 -8.07
N ASP A 259 10.85 22.00 -8.15
CA ASP A 259 10.09 21.44 -9.25
C ASP A 259 10.18 22.29 -10.53
N ASN A 260 9.51 21.81 -11.58
CA ASN A 260 9.48 22.46 -12.88
C ASN A 260 8.30 23.43 -13.05
N ALA A 261 7.75 23.99 -11.96
CA ALA A 261 6.66 24.95 -12.07
C ALA A 261 7.00 26.13 -13.00
N PRO A 262 6.05 26.65 -13.78
CA PRO A 262 6.33 27.80 -14.69
C PRO A 262 6.93 29.00 -13.99
N ALA A 263 6.55 29.24 -12.73
CA ALA A 263 7.11 30.31 -11.91
C ALA A 263 8.62 30.12 -11.64
N HIS A 264 9.09 28.89 -11.50
CA HIS A 264 10.50 28.59 -11.23
C HIS A 264 11.38 28.63 -12.48
N LYS A 265 10.80 28.39 -13.65
CA LYS A 265 11.50 28.41 -14.95
C LYS A 265 11.46 29.77 -15.66
N ALA A 266 10.74 30.72 -15.09
CA ALA A 266 10.64 32.05 -15.69
C ALA A 266 12.02 32.73 -15.80
N ARG A 267 12.26 33.43 -16.89
CA ARG A 267 13.54 34.09 -17.20
C ARG A 267 14.07 34.95 -16.05
N ILE A 268 13.20 35.75 -15.42
CA ILE A 268 13.58 36.59 -14.26
C ILE A 268 14.08 35.81 -13.05
N VAL A 269 13.65 34.54 -12.87
CA VAL A 269 14.08 33.65 -11.79
C VAL A 269 15.39 32.99 -12.14
N THR A 270 15.55 32.50 -13.39
CA THR A 270 16.79 31.89 -13.85
C THR A 270 17.93 32.87 -13.85
N GLU A 271 17.74 34.08 -14.41
CA GLU A 271 18.73 35.18 -14.38
C GLU A 271 19.14 35.53 -12.93
N PHE A 272 18.21 35.60 -11.99
CA PHE A 272 18.55 35.84 -10.59
C PHE A 272 19.39 34.71 -9.99
N LEU A 273 19.03 33.46 -10.22
CA LEU A 273 19.77 32.31 -9.67
C LEU A 273 21.17 32.20 -10.29
N GLU A 274 21.30 32.50 -11.55
CA GLU A 274 22.61 32.57 -12.26
C GLU A 274 23.49 33.70 -11.72
N SER A 275 22.94 34.91 -11.56
CA SER A 275 23.66 36.04 -10.98
C SER A 275 24.18 35.77 -9.57
N GLU A 276 23.43 35.03 -8.78
CA GLU A 276 23.83 34.61 -7.43
C GLU A 276 24.68 33.31 -7.42
N LYS A 277 25.03 32.77 -8.58
CA LYS A 277 25.82 31.54 -8.75
C LYS A 277 25.24 30.33 -8.05
N VAL A 278 23.90 30.24 -8.03
CA VAL A 278 23.14 29.09 -7.50
C VAL A 278 23.03 28.02 -8.59
N LYS A 279 23.40 26.81 -8.26
CA LYS A 279 23.27 25.67 -9.19
C LYS A 279 21.90 25.02 -9.01
N VAL A 280 21.01 25.20 -9.99
CA VAL A 280 19.72 24.51 -10.01
C VAL A 280 19.94 23.05 -10.42
N LEU A 281 19.41 22.12 -9.63
CA LEU A 281 19.45 20.70 -9.94
C LEU A 281 18.26 20.33 -10.84
N PRO A 282 18.45 19.42 -11.80
CA PRO A 282 17.36 18.97 -12.63
C PRO A 282 16.34 18.18 -11.80
N HIS A 283 15.05 18.43 -12.05
CA HIS A 283 13.95 17.65 -11.48
C HIS A 283 13.08 17.10 -12.61
N PRO A 284 12.73 15.81 -12.62
CA PRO A 284 11.90 15.27 -13.70
C PRO A 284 10.44 15.72 -13.53
N PRO A 285 9.67 15.83 -14.62
CA PRO A 285 8.26 16.21 -14.55
C PRO A 285 7.44 15.17 -13.78
N TYR A 286 6.36 15.62 -13.16
CA TYR A 286 5.39 14.78 -12.43
C TYR A 286 6.02 13.79 -11.44
N SER A 287 7.03 14.23 -10.69
CA SER A 287 7.87 13.35 -9.87
C SER A 287 7.91 13.74 -8.39
N PRO A 288 6.76 13.84 -7.69
CA PRO A 288 6.74 14.13 -6.26
C PRO A 288 7.39 13.00 -5.43
N ASP A 289 7.45 11.80 -5.97
CA ASP A 289 8.17 10.66 -5.38
C ASP A 289 9.68 10.85 -5.31
N LEU A 290 10.23 11.80 -6.07
CA LEU A 290 11.65 12.18 -6.09
C LEU A 290 11.91 13.57 -5.47
N ALA A 291 10.87 14.25 -4.95
CA ALA A 291 10.96 15.54 -4.28
C ALA A 291 10.99 15.36 -2.75
N PRO A 292 12.08 15.72 -2.04
CA PRO A 292 12.15 15.56 -0.58
C PRO A 292 11.03 16.26 0.18
N CYS A 293 10.55 17.39 -0.31
CA CYS A 293 9.40 18.08 0.26
C CYS A 293 8.14 17.19 0.24
N ASP A 294 7.86 16.55 -0.89
CA ASP A 294 6.63 15.78 -1.11
C ASP A 294 6.64 14.41 -0.43
N PHE A 295 7.75 13.66 -0.51
CA PHE A 295 7.75 12.31 0.06
C PHE A 295 8.07 12.28 1.56
N PHE A 296 8.68 13.32 2.10
CA PHE A 296 9.11 13.35 3.52
C PHE A 296 8.40 14.46 4.32
N LEU A 297 8.65 15.74 3.99
CA LEU A 297 8.31 16.84 4.87
C LEU A 297 6.81 17.11 4.93
N PHE A 298 6.15 17.26 3.77
CA PHE A 298 4.74 17.64 3.71
C PHE A 298 3.79 16.57 4.26
N PRO A 299 3.98 15.27 4.01
CA PRO A 299 3.14 14.25 4.63
C PRO A 299 3.26 14.22 6.15
N LYS A 300 4.46 14.36 6.71
CA LYS A 300 4.70 14.40 8.14
C LYS A 300 4.08 15.65 8.78
N LEU A 301 4.31 16.82 8.18
CA LEU A 301 3.73 18.10 8.63
C LEU A 301 2.19 18.03 8.66
N LYS A 302 1.58 17.62 7.53
CA LYS A 302 0.11 17.52 7.44
C LYS A 302 -0.46 16.49 8.41
N TYR A 303 0.23 15.37 8.63
CA TYR A 303 -0.17 14.38 9.62
C TYR A 303 -0.13 14.96 11.04
N HIS A 304 0.94 15.67 11.42
CA HIS A 304 1.09 16.30 12.73
C HIS A 304 -0.02 17.35 12.98
N LEU A 305 -0.33 18.17 11.99
CA LEU A 305 -1.35 19.23 12.11
C LEU A 305 -2.78 18.70 12.05
N SER A 306 -2.97 17.47 11.56
CA SER A 306 -4.30 16.88 11.41
C SER A 306 -5.01 16.64 12.75
N GLY A 307 -6.34 16.83 12.77
CA GLY A 307 -7.16 16.69 13.97
C GLY A 307 -7.16 17.90 14.90
N ARG A 308 -6.35 18.91 14.63
CA ARG A 308 -6.28 20.16 15.40
C ARG A 308 -6.97 21.29 14.66
N LYS A 309 -7.66 22.16 15.40
CA LYS A 309 -8.30 23.37 14.86
C LYS A 309 -7.45 24.59 15.23
N TYR A 310 -7.10 25.39 14.24
CA TYR A 310 -6.34 26.63 14.43
C TYR A 310 -7.26 27.84 14.25
N LYS A 311 -7.22 28.78 15.19
CA LYS A 311 -8.13 29.94 15.20
C LYS A 311 -7.59 31.11 14.35
N SER A 312 -6.28 31.27 14.25
CA SER A 312 -5.61 32.39 13.58
C SER A 312 -4.48 31.94 12.65
N ARG A 313 -4.05 32.83 11.75
CA ARG A 313 -2.85 32.62 10.90
C ARG A 313 -1.60 32.46 11.75
N SER A 314 -1.50 33.24 12.85
CA SER A 314 -0.38 33.17 13.76
C SER A 314 -0.29 31.82 14.46
N SER A 315 -1.40 31.31 15.03
CA SER A 315 -1.42 30.01 15.71
C SER A 315 -1.06 28.85 14.78
N LEU A 316 -1.54 28.91 13.52
CA LEU A 316 -1.16 27.91 12.51
C LEU A 316 0.31 28.04 12.11
N GLY A 317 0.81 29.28 11.93
CA GLY A 317 2.20 29.56 11.61
C GLY A 317 3.16 29.08 12.70
N SER A 318 2.84 29.34 13.97
CA SER A 318 3.61 28.85 15.11
C SER A 318 3.65 27.31 15.16
N ALA A 319 2.53 26.65 14.90
CA ALA A 319 2.48 25.19 14.87
C ALA A 319 3.32 24.60 13.72
N VAL A 320 3.30 25.22 12.53
CA VAL A 320 4.18 24.83 11.41
C VAL A 320 5.64 25.01 11.79
N TYR A 321 6.00 26.16 12.34
CA TYR A 321 7.38 26.46 12.77
C TYR A 321 7.88 25.48 13.82
N GLN A 322 7.12 25.29 14.90
CA GLN A 322 7.45 24.36 15.98
C GLN A 322 7.65 22.94 15.47
N TYR A 323 6.80 22.48 14.57
CA TYR A 323 6.95 21.15 13.98
C TYR A 323 8.25 21.02 13.16
N LEU A 324 8.54 21.98 12.30
CA LEU A 324 9.75 21.96 11.48
C LEU A 324 11.02 21.99 12.33
N MET A 325 11.03 22.83 13.37
CA MET A 325 12.16 22.94 14.30
C MET A 325 12.26 21.75 15.26
N GLY A 326 11.17 21.04 15.50
CA GLY A 326 11.13 19.87 16.37
C GLY A 326 11.61 18.57 15.73
N LEU A 327 11.79 18.54 14.41
CA LEU A 327 12.40 17.39 13.73
C LEU A 327 13.91 17.38 14.00
N SER A 328 14.47 16.20 14.28
CA SER A 328 15.90 16.06 14.53
C SER A 328 16.73 16.21 13.25
N VAL A 329 17.99 16.60 13.41
CA VAL A 329 18.95 16.66 12.29
C VAL A 329 19.08 15.30 11.62
N GLU A 330 19.03 14.23 12.39
CA GLU A 330 19.08 12.86 11.86
C GLU A 330 17.90 12.56 10.94
N GLU A 331 16.69 13.03 11.25
CA GLU A 331 15.53 12.85 10.38
C GLU A 331 15.70 13.56 9.04
N TYR A 332 16.29 14.77 9.03
CA TYR A 332 16.62 15.50 7.81
C TYR A 332 17.73 14.81 7.02
N GLU A 333 18.79 14.33 7.66
CA GLU A 333 19.83 13.52 6.98
C GLU A 333 19.25 12.25 6.36
N ASN A 334 18.41 11.52 7.09
CA ASN A 334 17.77 10.30 6.61
C ASN A 334 16.80 10.57 5.44
N CYS A 335 16.21 11.76 5.35
CA CYS A 335 15.45 12.17 4.18
C CYS A 335 16.33 12.16 2.91
N PHE A 336 17.54 12.73 2.96
CA PHE A 336 18.43 12.76 1.80
C PHE A 336 19.07 11.40 1.50
N LYS A 337 19.35 10.57 2.51
CA LYS A 337 19.73 9.16 2.30
C LYS A 337 18.61 8.41 1.56
N THR A 338 17.37 8.64 1.99
CA THR A 338 16.18 8.08 1.34
C THR A 338 16.01 8.60 -0.08
N TRP A 339 16.30 9.88 -0.34
CA TRP A 339 16.25 10.46 -1.68
C TRP A 339 17.20 9.75 -2.67
N ILE A 340 18.44 9.49 -2.28
CA ILE A 340 19.37 8.69 -3.08
C ILE A 340 18.81 7.31 -3.38
N ASN A 341 18.27 6.62 -2.37
CA ASN A 341 17.67 5.31 -2.56
C ASN A 341 16.46 5.35 -3.50
N ARG A 342 15.66 6.42 -3.46
CA ARG A 342 14.53 6.66 -4.37
C ARG A 342 15.01 6.89 -5.81
N LEU A 343 16.09 7.63 -6.02
CA LEU A 343 16.71 7.79 -7.33
C LEU A 343 17.20 6.44 -7.89
N LYS A 344 17.90 5.63 -7.09
CA LYS A 344 18.33 4.27 -7.46
C LYS A 344 17.14 3.40 -7.84
N ARG A 345 16.07 3.45 -7.03
CA ARG A 345 14.84 2.69 -7.27
C ARG A 345 14.10 3.15 -8.54
N CYS A 346 14.05 4.46 -8.81
CA CYS A 346 13.47 5.00 -10.04
C CYS A 346 14.18 4.45 -11.28
N VAL A 347 15.50 4.38 -11.26
CA VAL A 347 16.30 3.78 -12.35
C VAL A 347 16.00 2.30 -12.49
N HIS A 348 15.94 1.57 -11.38
CA HIS A 348 15.67 0.12 -11.36
C HIS A 348 14.31 -0.25 -11.96
N VAL A 349 13.26 0.55 -11.67
CA VAL A 349 11.90 0.30 -12.18
C VAL A 349 11.63 0.94 -13.56
N GLY A 350 12.67 1.41 -14.26
CA GLY A 350 12.52 2.01 -15.59
C GLY A 350 11.72 3.31 -15.61
N GLY A 351 11.76 4.11 -14.53
CA GLY A 351 11.06 5.39 -14.41
C GLY A 351 9.60 5.32 -13.97
N GLU A 352 9.05 4.15 -13.72
CA GLU A 352 7.71 4.00 -13.14
C GLU A 352 7.63 4.53 -11.70
N TYR A 353 6.40 4.82 -11.23
CA TYR A 353 6.18 5.07 -9.81
C TYR A 353 6.32 3.77 -9.02
N PHE A 354 7.07 3.80 -7.93
CA PHE A 354 7.40 2.64 -7.12
C PHE A 354 6.74 2.62 -5.74
N GLU A 355 6.03 3.67 -5.34
CA GLU A 355 5.32 3.73 -4.06
C GLU A 355 4.15 2.74 -4.05
N GLY A 356 3.98 2.02 -2.94
CA GLY A 356 2.92 1.02 -2.80
C GLY A 356 3.06 -0.24 -3.66
N GLN A 357 4.19 -0.42 -4.35
CA GLN A 357 4.53 -1.74 -4.89
C GLN A 357 4.99 -2.64 -3.75
N ALA A 358 4.31 -3.78 -3.53
CA ALA A 358 4.83 -4.83 -2.67
C ALA A 358 6.23 -5.20 -3.17
N LYS A 359 7.18 -5.42 -2.25
CA LYS A 359 8.47 -6.02 -2.62
C LYS A 359 8.14 -7.30 -3.41
N ARG A 360 8.45 -7.32 -4.69
CA ARG A 360 8.56 -8.59 -5.40
C ARG A 360 9.81 -9.24 -4.80
N ASN A 361 9.57 -10.24 -3.93
CA ASN A 361 10.63 -11.16 -3.52
C ASN A 361 11.12 -11.90 -4.76
#